data_40d5dccbc607bacdf5c3ed5018c6c655
#
_entry.id   40d5dccbc607bacdf5c3ed5018c6c655
#
_cell.length_a   1.000
_cell.length_b   1.000
_cell.length_c   1.000
_cell.angle_alpha   90.00
_cell.angle_beta   90.00
_cell.angle_gamma   90.00
#
_symmetry.space_group_name_H-M   'P 1'
#
loop_
_entity.id
_entity.type
_entity.pdbx_description
1 polymer ?
#
loop_
_entity_poly.entity_id
_entity_poly.type
_entity_poly.pdbx_seq_one_letter_code
_entity_poly.pdbx_strand_id
1 'polypeptide(L)'
;MPYRSAEPRQPFDRKAPQPFPARLDLFRPQSDRGFIAAILTLVLLLPAAICLACDVAYTSSAGWSMLVIGAVAMLWVFIVPALFIRRHPILFGLILDTAALLGYLFVVERFAARGLWFQHLALPIVVMVAGLFAVDYGLISKVVRGKFRQAAVVLFTAPCLPLGIEIILDLYLQGQITLQWSFFVAIPCLILALLLLLLGRRERFRSQMKKRLHM
;
A
#
# COMPACT_ATOMS: atom_id res chain seq x y z
N MET A 1 45.57 49.34 -29.65
CA MET A 1 45.45 47.94 -29.15
C MET A 1 44.92 47.11 -30.28
N PRO A 2 45.68 46.12 -30.81
CA PRO A 2 45.17 45.31 -31.93
C PRO A 2 44.16 44.30 -31.40
N TYR A 3 43.00 44.30 -32.06
CA TYR A 3 41.90 43.37 -31.86
C TYR A 3 42.39 41.97 -32.22
N ARG A 4 42.47 41.09 -31.23
CA ARG A 4 42.84 39.68 -31.43
C ARG A 4 41.66 39.01 -32.17
N SER A 5 41.86 38.70 -33.41
CA SER A 5 40.87 37.96 -34.19
C SER A 5 40.56 36.65 -33.47
N ALA A 6 39.27 36.45 -33.17
CA ALA A 6 38.80 35.23 -32.54
C ALA A 6 39.12 34.05 -33.43
N GLU A 7 39.92 33.12 -32.93
CA GLU A 7 40.15 31.84 -33.60
C GLU A 7 38.81 31.15 -33.89
N PRO A 8 38.62 30.62 -35.10
CA PRO A 8 37.43 29.86 -35.43
C PRO A 8 37.25 28.73 -34.44
N ARG A 9 36.12 28.69 -33.74
CA ARG A 9 35.80 27.59 -32.84
C ARG A 9 35.83 26.28 -33.61
N GLN A 10 36.76 25.41 -33.25
CA GLN A 10 36.84 24.08 -33.84
C GLN A 10 35.49 23.39 -33.67
N PRO A 11 34.99 22.71 -34.73
CA PRO A 11 33.75 21.96 -34.62
C PRO A 11 33.87 20.90 -33.54
N PHE A 12 32.88 20.82 -32.69
CA PHE A 12 32.84 19.89 -31.55
C PHE A 12 33.00 18.44 -32.04
N ASP A 13 34.16 17.90 -31.80
CA ASP A 13 34.45 16.49 -32.16
C ASP A 13 33.77 15.57 -31.14
N ARG A 14 32.69 14.92 -31.55
CA ARG A 14 31.93 13.96 -30.70
C ARG A 14 32.75 12.72 -30.32
N LYS A 15 33.90 12.49 -31.00
CA LYS A 15 34.79 11.35 -30.73
C LYS A 15 35.95 11.69 -29.80
N ALA A 16 36.17 12.96 -29.47
CA ALA A 16 37.20 13.34 -28.53
C ALA A 16 36.84 12.80 -27.12
N PRO A 17 37.81 12.20 -26.39
CA PRO A 17 37.56 11.75 -25.04
C PRO A 17 37.08 12.93 -24.21
N GLN A 18 35.91 12.78 -23.62
CA GLN A 18 35.31 13.84 -22.81
C GLN A 18 36.25 14.16 -21.62
N PRO A 19 36.62 15.42 -21.40
CA PRO A 19 37.56 15.79 -20.34
C PRO A 19 37.01 15.52 -18.92
N PHE A 20 35.71 15.25 -18.80
CA PHE A 20 35.07 14.82 -17.57
C PHE A 20 34.47 13.43 -17.79
N PRO A 21 34.63 12.50 -16.85
CA PRO A 21 33.89 11.25 -16.92
C PRO A 21 32.39 11.58 -17.10
N ALA A 22 31.75 10.94 -18.06
CA ALA A 22 30.39 11.24 -18.53
C ALA A 22 29.32 11.16 -17.43
N ARG A 23 29.66 10.60 -16.32
CA ARG A 23 28.94 10.66 -15.03
C ARG A 23 29.98 10.54 -13.91
N LEU A 24 30.08 11.53 -13.08
CA LEU A 24 30.41 11.30 -11.71
C LEU A 24 29.25 10.47 -11.13
N ASP A 25 29.37 9.15 -11.19
CA ASP A 25 28.55 8.25 -10.39
C ASP A 25 28.92 8.39 -8.90
N LEU A 26 29.03 9.67 -8.45
CA LEU A 26 29.12 10.04 -7.09
C LEU A 26 27.82 9.62 -6.44
N PHE A 27 27.86 8.47 -5.78
CA PHE A 27 26.78 7.94 -4.98
C PHE A 27 25.46 7.70 -5.75
N ARG A 28 25.45 6.75 -6.67
CA ARG A 28 24.28 5.89 -6.73
C ARG A 28 24.46 4.93 -5.56
N PRO A 29 23.76 5.12 -4.43
CA PRO A 29 23.70 4.07 -3.45
C PRO A 29 23.05 2.92 -4.19
N GLN A 30 23.83 1.93 -4.55
CA GLN A 30 23.30 0.65 -4.95
C GLN A 30 22.64 0.16 -3.67
N SER A 31 21.38 0.58 -3.50
CA SER A 31 20.58 0.24 -2.34
C SER A 31 20.38 -1.27 -2.43
N ASP A 32 21.33 -1.99 -1.87
CA ASP A 32 21.27 -3.42 -1.77
C ASP A 32 20.05 -3.75 -0.93
N ARG A 33 19.00 -4.19 -1.63
CA ARG A 33 17.72 -4.53 -0.99
C ARG A 33 17.92 -5.49 0.17
N GLY A 34 18.94 -6.37 0.05
CA GLY A 34 19.36 -7.25 1.12
C GLY A 34 19.88 -6.49 2.35
N PHE A 35 20.67 -5.45 2.15
CA PHE A 35 21.18 -4.62 3.24
C PHE A 35 20.06 -3.86 3.97
N ILE A 36 19.12 -3.29 3.20
CA ILE A 36 17.93 -2.63 3.80
C ILE A 36 17.09 -3.64 4.57
N ALA A 37 16.85 -4.82 4.01
CA ALA A 37 16.09 -5.87 4.69
C ALA A 37 16.79 -6.35 5.97
N ALA A 38 18.12 -6.46 5.96
CA ALA A 38 18.90 -6.84 7.14
C ALA A 38 18.82 -5.78 8.25
N ILE A 39 18.99 -4.49 7.92
CA ILE A 39 18.83 -3.40 8.89
C ILE A 39 17.42 -3.39 9.47
N LEU A 40 16.40 -3.51 8.61
CA LEU A 40 15.01 -3.51 9.04
C LEU A 40 14.72 -4.69 9.97
N THR A 41 15.21 -5.88 9.63
CA THR A 41 15.09 -7.07 10.48
C THR A 41 15.74 -6.85 11.84
N LEU A 42 16.93 -6.26 11.87
CA LEU A 42 17.65 -5.96 13.13
C LEU A 42 16.87 -4.95 13.98
N VAL A 43 16.35 -3.89 13.36
CA VAL A 43 15.56 -2.85 14.03
C VAL A 43 14.25 -3.42 14.59
N LEU A 44 13.60 -4.32 13.87
CA LEU A 44 12.37 -4.98 14.33
C LEU A 44 12.64 -6.04 15.41
N LEU A 45 13.77 -6.74 15.35
CA LEU A 45 14.11 -7.77 16.33
C LEU A 45 14.42 -7.18 17.71
N LEU A 46 14.99 -5.98 17.75
CA LEU A 46 15.41 -5.32 18.99
C LEU A 46 14.25 -5.09 19.98
N PRO A 47 13.12 -4.47 19.63
CA PRO A 47 11.99 -4.31 20.55
C PRO A 47 11.37 -5.65 20.95
N ALA A 48 11.31 -6.63 20.03
CA ALA A 48 10.81 -7.96 20.35
C ALA A 48 11.68 -8.65 21.41
N ALA A 49 13.02 -8.59 21.28
CA ALA A 49 13.95 -9.17 22.22
C ALA A 49 13.88 -8.49 23.61
N ILE A 50 13.78 -7.14 23.63
CA ILE A 50 13.64 -6.38 24.88
C ILE A 50 12.34 -6.75 25.59
N CYS A 51 11.21 -6.79 24.88
CA CYS A 51 9.91 -7.14 25.46
C CYS A 51 9.91 -8.57 25.99
N LEU A 52 10.50 -9.52 25.27
CA LEU A 52 10.63 -10.91 25.73
C LEU A 52 11.50 -11.00 26.98
N ALA A 53 12.65 -10.33 27.01
CA ALA A 53 13.54 -10.32 28.17
C ALA A 53 12.85 -9.74 29.41
N CYS A 54 12.11 -8.62 29.26
CA CYS A 54 11.33 -8.01 30.33
C CYS A 54 10.23 -8.94 30.82
N ASP A 55 9.46 -9.54 29.90
CA ASP A 55 8.35 -10.43 30.29
C ASP A 55 8.85 -11.65 31.08
N VAL A 56 9.90 -12.31 30.61
CA VAL A 56 10.50 -13.44 31.31
C VAL A 56 11.08 -13.03 32.66
N ALA A 57 11.72 -11.84 32.75
CA ALA A 57 12.30 -11.37 34.00
C ALA A 57 11.26 -11.02 35.07
N TYR A 58 10.09 -10.48 34.68
CA TYR A 58 9.06 -10.03 35.63
C TYR A 58 7.97 -11.07 35.89
N THR A 59 7.58 -11.85 34.88
CA THR A 59 6.44 -12.80 35.00
C THR A 59 6.84 -14.26 34.97
N SER A 60 8.12 -14.58 34.73
CA SER A 60 8.65 -15.95 34.55
C SER A 60 7.89 -16.75 33.48
N SER A 61 7.16 -16.07 32.59
CA SER A 61 6.38 -16.66 31.50
C SER A 61 6.35 -15.74 30.30
N ALA A 62 6.29 -16.30 29.10
CA ALA A 62 6.12 -15.51 27.88
C ALA A 62 4.61 -15.28 27.63
N GLY A 63 4.03 -14.27 28.25
CA GLY A 63 2.60 -13.94 28.13
C GLY A 63 2.34 -12.81 27.13
N TRP A 64 2.49 -11.58 27.57
CA TRP A 64 2.23 -10.41 26.72
C TRP A 64 3.30 -10.19 25.65
N SER A 65 4.53 -10.65 25.86
CA SER A 65 5.60 -10.57 24.86
C SER A 65 5.26 -11.29 23.56
N MET A 66 4.44 -12.36 23.60
CA MET A 66 3.97 -13.06 22.42
C MET A 66 3.13 -12.16 21.49
N LEU A 67 2.38 -11.21 22.06
CA LEU A 67 1.64 -10.22 21.26
C LEU A 67 2.59 -9.26 20.52
N VAL A 68 3.65 -8.84 21.19
CA VAL A 68 4.67 -7.95 20.59
C VAL A 68 5.45 -8.70 19.50
N ILE A 69 5.87 -9.93 19.76
CA ILE A 69 6.57 -10.77 18.80
C ILE A 69 5.68 -11.03 17.57
N GLY A 70 4.40 -11.33 17.78
CA GLY A 70 3.43 -11.51 16.69
C GLY A 70 3.26 -10.25 15.86
N ALA A 71 3.15 -9.07 16.49
CA ALA A 71 3.06 -7.78 15.79
C ALA A 71 4.33 -7.48 14.96
N VAL A 72 5.50 -7.72 15.54
CA VAL A 72 6.80 -7.54 14.86
C VAL A 72 6.93 -8.51 13.68
N ALA A 73 6.54 -9.76 13.84
CA ALA A 73 6.55 -10.75 12.78
C ALA A 73 5.58 -10.35 11.64
N MET A 74 4.38 -9.87 11.97
CA MET A 74 3.42 -9.34 10.98
C MET A 74 4.02 -8.17 10.21
N LEU A 75 4.60 -7.17 10.89
CA LEU A 75 5.26 -6.04 10.24
C LEU A 75 6.42 -6.47 9.35
N TRP A 76 7.19 -7.45 9.78
CA TRP A 76 8.28 -8.00 8.99
C TRP A 76 7.76 -8.61 7.68
N VAL A 77 6.68 -9.39 7.76
CA VAL A 77 6.03 -10.00 6.58
C VAL A 77 5.47 -8.93 5.64
N PHE A 78 4.96 -7.82 6.15
CA PHE A 78 4.44 -6.72 5.33
C PHE A 78 5.53 -6.01 4.52
N ILE A 79 6.70 -5.78 5.15
CA ILE A 79 7.70 -4.88 4.58
C ILE A 79 8.76 -5.65 3.80
N VAL A 80 9.32 -6.73 4.37
CA VAL A 80 10.49 -7.41 3.80
C VAL A 80 10.17 -8.11 2.47
N PRO A 81 9.11 -8.91 2.33
CA PRO A 81 8.78 -9.54 1.05
C PRO A 81 8.48 -8.52 -0.05
N ALA A 82 7.88 -7.37 0.28
CA ALA A 82 7.60 -6.30 -0.68
C ALA A 82 8.87 -5.75 -1.35
N LEU A 83 10.03 -5.79 -0.67
CA LEU A 83 11.32 -5.39 -1.23
C LEU A 83 11.85 -6.36 -2.30
N PHE A 84 11.50 -7.65 -2.22
CA PHE A 84 12.03 -8.70 -3.08
C PHE A 84 11.10 -9.11 -4.21
N ILE A 85 9.78 -9.00 -4.05
CA ILE A 85 8.80 -9.44 -5.03
C ILE A 85 8.78 -8.47 -6.21
N ARG A 86 9.20 -8.96 -7.39
CA ARG A 86 9.21 -8.17 -8.64
C ARG A 86 8.08 -8.52 -9.60
N ARG A 87 7.55 -9.75 -9.54
CA ARG A 87 6.55 -10.28 -10.48
C ARG A 87 5.20 -10.35 -9.79
N HIS A 88 4.22 -9.59 -10.26
CA HIS A 88 2.89 -9.45 -9.63
C HIS A 88 2.94 -9.09 -8.12
N PRO A 89 3.66 -8.01 -7.75
CA PRO A 89 3.95 -7.71 -6.34
C PRO A 89 2.69 -7.44 -5.52
N ILE A 90 1.67 -6.84 -6.13
CA ILE A 90 0.48 -6.36 -5.40
C ILE A 90 -0.43 -7.51 -4.96
N LEU A 91 -0.78 -8.45 -5.84
CA LEU A 91 -1.67 -9.55 -5.46
C LEU A 91 -1.00 -10.54 -4.50
N PHE A 92 0.26 -10.88 -4.77
CA PHE A 92 0.98 -11.78 -3.89
C PHE A 92 1.24 -11.15 -2.52
N GLY A 93 1.61 -9.86 -2.50
CA GLY A 93 1.70 -9.08 -1.27
C GLY A 93 0.39 -9.06 -0.50
N LEU A 94 -0.73 -8.76 -1.16
CA LEU A 94 -2.05 -8.74 -0.54
C LEU A 94 -2.42 -10.08 0.13
N ILE A 95 -2.14 -11.21 -0.52
CA ILE A 95 -2.40 -12.53 0.05
C ILE A 95 -1.51 -12.77 1.28
N LEU A 96 -0.23 -12.45 1.17
CA LEU A 96 0.73 -12.64 2.25
C LEU A 96 0.40 -11.76 3.45
N ASP A 97 0.10 -10.47 3.19
CA ASP A 97 -0.27 -9.48 4.21
C ASP A 97 -1.58 -9.88 4.91
N THR A 98 -2.57 -10.34 4.13
CA THR A 98 -3.84 -10.85 4.68
C THR A 98 -3.61 -12.06 5.57
N ALA A 99 -2.78 -13.01 5.15
CA ALA A 99 -2.46 -14.21 5.93
C ALA A 99 -1.70 -13.85 7.21
N ALA A 100 -0.74 -12.92 7.14
CA ALA A 100 0.02 -12.45 8.30
C ALA A 100 -0.88 -11.73 9.31
N LEU A 101 -1.79 -10.87 8.81
CA LEU A 101 -2.76 -10.17 9.65
C LEU A 101 -3.72 -11.15 10.34
N LEU A 102 -4.27 -12.12 9.62
CA LEU A 102 -5.14 -13.15 10.21
C LEU A 102 -4.39 -13.99 11.23
N GLY A 103 -3.13 -14.38 10.94
CA GLY A 103 -2.28 -15.09 11.88
C GLY A 103 -2.04 -14.29 13.16
N TYR A 104 -1.76 -13.01 13.04
CA TYR A 104 -1.59 -12.13 14.20
C TYR A 104 -2.87 -11.98 15.03
N LEU A 105 -4.02 -11.73 14.38
CA LEU A 105 -5.30 -11.63 15.08
C LEU A 105 -5.69 -12.93 15.81
N PHE A 106 -5.35 -14.08 15.22
CA PHE A 106 -5.52 -15.36 15.89
C PHE A 106 -4.64 -15.49 17.15
N VAL A 107 -3.39 -15.01 17.09
CA VAL A 107 -2.51 -14.94 18.27
C VAL A 107 -3.11 -14.03 19.34
N VAL A 108 -3.63 -12.85 18.94
CA VAL A 108 -4.31 -11.92 19.87
C VAL A 108 -5.48 -12.60 20.56
N GLU A 109 -6.33 -13.34 19.84
CA GLU A 109 -7.45 -14.08 20.43
C GLU A 109 -6.97 -15.10 21.48
N ARG A 110 -5.86 -15.80 21.20
CA ARG A 110 -5.33 -16.84 22.12
C ARG A 110 -4.72 -16.26 23.40
N PHE A 111 -4.07 -15.11 23.32
CA PHE A 111 -3.29 -14.54 24.43
C PHE A 111 -3.98 -13.36 25.15
N ALA A 112 -4.74 -12.53 24.47
CA ALA A 112 -5.31 -11.33 25.04
C ALA A 112 -6.83 -11.38 25.25
N ALA A 113 -7.57 -12.06 24.40
CA ALA A 113 -9.02 -12.07 24.40
C ALA A 113 -9.57 -13.49 24.55
N ARG A 114 -10.38 -13.72 25.57
CA ARG A 114 -11.14 -14.97 25.70
C ARG A 114 -12.47 -14.81 24.98
N GLY A 115 -12.62 -15.45 23.81
CA GLY A 115 -13.87 -15.42 23.05
C GLY A 115 -13.70 -15.90 21.61
N LEU A 116 -14.79 -16.05 20.89
CA LEU A 116 -14.81 -16.47 19.48
C LEU A 116 -14.90 -15.27 18.51
N TRP A 117 -14.35 -14.11 18.93
CA TRP A 117 -14.46 -12.89 18.15
C TRP A 117 -13.64 -12.95 16.83
N PHE A 118 -12.56 -13.74 16.80
CA PHE A 118 -11.75 -13.90 15.61
C PHE A 118 -12.57 -14.48 14.45
N GLN A 119 -13.32 -15.56 14.69
CA GLN A 119 -14.10 -16.22 13.63
C GLN A 119 -15.31 -15.41 13.18
N HIS A 120 -15.99 -14.75 14.13
CA HIS A 120 -17.26 -14.05 13.85
C HIS A 120 -17.08 -12.59 13.43
N LEU A 121 -15.98 -11.96 13.82
CA LEU A 121 -15.74 -10.54 13.58
C LEU A 121 -14.48 -10.31 12.73
N ALA A 122 -13.30 -10.73 13.21
CA ALA A 122 -12.03 -10.37 12.58
C ALA A 122 -11.86 -11.01 11.20
N LEU A 123 -12.11 -12.31 11.10
CA LEU A 123 -11.94 -13.06 9.85
C LEU A 123 -12.83 -12.53 8.71
N PRO A 124 -14.16 -12.36 8.87
CA PRO A 124 -14.98 -11.84 7.79
C PRO A 124 -14.62 -10.41 7.40
N ILE A 125 -14.25 -9.54 8.34
CA ILE A 125 -13.82 -8.17 8.04
C ILE A 125 -12.53 -8.19 7.22
N VAL A 126 -11.51 -8.91 7.65
CA VAL A 126 -10.21 -8.94 6.96
C VAL A 126 -10.34 -9.54 5.55
N VAL A 127 -11.10 -10.61 5.40
CA VAL A 127 -11.35 -11.24 4.09
C VAL A 127 -12.13 -10.30 3.17
N MET A 128 -13.14 -9.60 3.69
CA MET A 128 -13.90 -8.61 2.92
C MET A 128 -13.01 -7.46 2.46
N VAL A 129 -12.18 -6.90 3.33
CA VAL A 129 -11.22 -5.83 2.99
C VAL A 129 -10.26 -6.29 1.90
N ALA A 130 -9.63 -7.46 2.09
CA ALA A 130 -8.71 -8.03 1.10
C ALA A 130 -9.40 -8.31 -0.24
N GLY A 131 -10.63 -8.81 -0.20
CA GLY A 131 -11.45 -9.04 -1.39
C GLY A 131 -11.75 -7.77 -2.17
N LEU A 132 -12.13 -6.68 -1.48
CA LEU A 132 -12.37 -5.39 -2.11
C LEU A 132 -11.09 -4.82 -2.75
N PHE A 133 -9.95 -4.88 -2.07
CA PHE A 133 -8.67 -4.48 -2.64
C PHE A 133 -8.29 -5.31 -3.88
N ALA A 134 -8.53 -6.62 -3.86
CA ALA A 134 -8.28 -7.50 -5.00
C ALA A 134 -9.18 -7.16 -6.21
N VAL A 135 -10.45 -6.86 -5.95
CA VAL A 135 -11.42 -6.43 -6.99
C VAL A 135 -11.00 -5.08 -7.58
N ASP A 136 -10.69 -4.09 -6.73
CA ASP A 136 -10.23 -2.78 -7.19
C ASP A 136 -8.97 -2.88 -8.04
N TYR A 137 -8.00 -3.65 -7.58
CA TYR A 137 -6.78 -3.89 -8.35
C TYR A 137 -7.07 -4.56 -9.70
N GLY A 138 -7.95 -5.56 -9.72
CA GLY A 138 -8.37 -6.25 -10.93
C GLY A 138 -9.06 -5.32 -11.93
N LEU A 139 -9.98 -4.48 -11.46
CA LEU A 139 -10.69 -3.49 -12.27
C LEU A 139 -9.75 -2.43 -12.82
N ILE A 140 -8.87 -1.88 -11.97
CA ILE A 140 -7.92 -0.84 -12.36
C ILE A 140 -6.89 -1.37 -13.36
N SER A 141 -6.36 -2.57 -13.14
CA SER A 141 -5.31 -3.12 -13.98
C SER A 141 -5.79 -3.59 -15.35
N LYS A 142 -7.01 -4.13 -15.43
CA LYS A 142 -7.51 -4.78 -16.66
C LYS A 142 -8.53 -3.94 -17.43
N VAL A 143 -9.38 -3.19 -16.75
CA VAL A 143 -10.57 -2.57 -17.35
C VAL A 143 -10.46 -1.06 -17.46
N VAL A 144 -9.85 -0.39 -16.50
CA VAL A 144 -9.96 1.08 -16.37
C VAL A 144 -8.68 1.77 -16.79
N ARG A 145 -8.73 2.51 -17.90
CA ARG A 145 -7.63 3.38 -18.36
C ARG A 145 -7.96 4.85 -18.06
N GLY A 146 -7.07 5.53 -17.31
CA GLY A 146 -7.15 6.95 -16.97
C GLY A 146 -7.34 7.20 -15.46
N LYS A 147 -6.53 8.14 -14.91
CA LYS A 147 -6.45 8.44 -13.47
C LYS A 147 -7.80 8.78 -12.83
N PHE A 148 -8.61 9.62 -13.47
CA PHE A 148 -9.96 10.00 -12.96
C PHE A 148 -10.92 8.82 -12.89
N ARG A 149 -10.86 7.91 -13.86
CA ARG A 149 -11.70 6.72 -13.86
C ARG A 149 -11.26 5.71 -12.81
N GLN A 150 -9.96 5.56 -12.60
CA GLN A 150 -9.40 4.71 -11.54
C GLN A 150 -9.82 5.23 -10.17
N ALA A 151 -9.67 6.54 -9.92
CA ALA A 151 -10.13 7.16 -8.68
C ALA A 151 -11.65 7.01 -8.48
N ALA A 152 -12.44 7.13 -9.55
CA ALA A 152 -13.89 6.95 -9.47
C ALA A 152 -14.30 5.51 -9.14
N VAL A 153 -13.55 4.50 -9.63
CA VAL A 153 -13.79 3.08 -9.27
C VAL A 153 -13.54 2.88 -7.78
N VAL A 154 -12.39 3.32 -7.27
CA VAL A 154 -12.07 3.20 -5.85
C VAL A 154 -13.10 3.91 -4.97
N LEU A 155 -13.56 5.11 -5.36
CA LEU A 155 -14.61 5.83 -4.63
C LEU A 155 -15.98 5.17 -4.73
N PHE A 156 -16.24 4.40 -5.78
CA PHE A 156 -17.49 3.66 -5.93
C PHE A 156 -17.50 2.39 -5.07
N THR A 157 -16.35 1.73 -4.91
CA THR A 157 -16.20 0.51 -4.08
C THR A 157 -15.97 0.83 -2.60
N ALA A 158 -15.40 2.01 -2.28
CA ALA A 158 -15.12 2.43 -0.91
C ALA A 158 -16.33 2.34 0.05
N PRO A 159 -17.58 2.67 -0.32
CA PRO A 159 -18.75 2.49 0.53
C PRO A 159 -19.03 1.05 0.97
N CYS A 160 -18.58 0.07 0.20
CA CYS A 160 -18.77 -1.35 0.55
C CYS A 160 -18.03 -1.71 1.86
N LEU A 161 -16.94 -0.99 2.21
CA LEU A 161 -16.20 -1.24 3.45
C LEU A 161 -17.04 -0.89 4.70
N PRO A 162 -17.48 0.37 4.90
CA PRO A 162 -18.28 0.71 6.08
C PRO A 162 -19.60 -0.04 6.13
N LEU A 163 -20.27 -0.27 4.99
CA LEU A 163 -21.48 -1.07 4.93
C LEU A 163 -21.25 -2.51 5.40
N GLY A 164 -20.20 -3.15 4.90
CA GLY A 164 -19.88 -4.51 5.30
C GLY A 164 -19.44 -4.63 6.75
N ILE A 165 -18.65 -3.66 7.25
CA ILE A 165 -18.24 -3.63 8.66
C ILE A 165 -19.47 -3.44 9.56
N GLU A 166 -20.39 -2.53 9.24
CA GLU A 166 -21.61 -2.30 10.00
C GLU A 166 -22.47 -3.56 10.06
N ILE A 167 -22.70 -4.22 8.94
CA ILE A 167 -23.47 -5.49 8.88
C ILE A 167 -22.83 -6.56 9.78
N ILE A 168 -21.51 -6.75 9.70
CA ILE A 168 -20.80 -7.76 10.49
C ILE A 168 -20.88 -7.42 12.00
N LEU A 169 -20.70 -6.14 12.36
CA LEU A 169 -20.80 -5.70 13.74
C LEU A 169 -22.22 -5.84 14.30
N ASP A 170 -23.23 -5.43 13.54
CA ASP A 170 -24.64 -5.52 13.94
C ASP A 170 -25.08 -6.97 14.15
N LEU A 171 -24.71 -7.86 13.24
CA LEU A 171 -24.95 -9.30 13.40
C LEU A 171 -24.26 -9.89 14.62
N TYR A 172 -23.02 -9.46 14.88
CA TYR A 172 -22.25 -9.94 16.03
C TYR A 172 -22.75 -9.42 17.37
N LEU A 173 -23.14 -8.12 17.45
CA LEU A 173 -23.51 -7.44 18.69
C LEU A 173 -25.00 -7.51 18.99
N GLN A 174 -25.86 -7.34 17.99
CA GLN A 174 -27.29 -7.14 18.16
C GLN A 174 -28.14 -8.26 17.54
N GLY A 175 -27.56 -9.06 16.66
CA GLY A 175 -28.28 -10.08 15.90
C GLY A 175 -29.30 -9.52 14.88
N GLN A 176 -29.33 -8.21 14.68
CA GLN A 176 -30.21 -7.50 13.75
C GLN A 176 -29.39 -6.47 12.98
N ILE A 177 -29.73 -6.28 11.68
CA ILE A 177 -29.02 -5.31 10.83
C ILE A 177 -29.71 -3.94 10.98
N THR A 178 -28.98 -2.97 11.52
CA THR A 178 -29.44 -1.59 11.71
C THR A 178 -28.43 -0.62 11.10
N LEU A 179 -28.49 -0.45 9.77
CA LEU A 179 -27.59 0.44 9.05
C LEU A 179 -27.84 1.90 9.48
N GLN A 180 -26.87 2.52 10.15
CA GLN A 180 -26.98 3.89 10.65
C GLN A 180 -25.87 4.79 10.14
N TRP A 181 -24.59 4.46 10.43
CA TRP A 181 -23.47 5.33 10.15
C TRP A 181 -22.83 5.13 8.77
N SER A 182 -22.95 3.96 8.17
CA SER A 182 -22.38 3.67 6.85
C SER A 182 -22.96 4.54 5.73
N PHE A 183 -24.23 4.95 5.84
CA PHE A 183 -24.83 5.87 4.88
C PHE A 183 -24.17 7.25 4.85
N PHE A 184 -23.70 7.75 6.00
CA PHE A 184 -22.99 9.02 6.06
C PHE A 184 -21.66 9.01 5.29
N VAL A 185 -21.07 7.83 5.14
CA VAL A 185 -19.85 7.65 4.33
C VAL A 185 -20.22 7.30 2.87
N ALA A 186 -21.23 6.49 2.68
CA ALA A 186 -21.62 6.02 1.35
C ALA A 186 -22.09 7.16 0.43
N ILE A 187 -22.95 8.04 0.93
CA ILE A 187 -23.53 9.13 0.13
C ILE A 187 -22.45 10.08 -0.44
N PRO A 188 -21.54 10.67 0.37
CA PRO A 188 -20.52 11.55 -0.17
C PRO A 188 -19.53 10.82 -1.09
N CYS A 189 -19.18 9.56 -0.81
CA CYS A 189 -18.32 8.79 -1.70
C CYS A 189 -18.95 8.57 -3.08
N LEU A 190 -20.23 8.24 -3.13
CA LEU A 190 -20.96 8.05 -4.40
C LEU A 190 -21.09 9.37 -5.19
N ILE A 191 -21.37 10.48 -4.50
CA ILE A 191 -21.43 11.81 -5.13
C ILE A 191 -20.06 12.17 -5.72
N LEU A 192 -18.97 11.98 -4.96
CA LEU A 192 -17.61 12.24 -5.45
C LEU A 192 -17.23 11.31 -6.61
N ALA A 193 -17.59 10.04 -6.55
CA ALA A 193 -17.36 9.09 -7.64
C ALA A 193 -18.04 9.56 -8.94
N LEU A 194 -19.32 9.97 -8.85
CA LEU A 194 -20.07 10.51 -9.97
C LEU A 194 -19.42 11.77 -10.54
N LEU A 195 -19.02 12.69 -9.67
CA LEU A 195 -18.35 13.94 -10.05
C LEU A 195 -17.03 13.67 -10.78
N LEU A 196 -16.21 12.74 -10.29
CA LEU A 196 -14.98 12.34 -10.97
C LEU A 196 -15.24 11.69 -12.33
N LEU A 197 -16.29 10.89 -12.47
CA LEU A 197 -16.68 10.33 -13.77
C LEU A 197 -17.09 11.42 -14.77
N LEU A 198 -17.83 12.42 -14.32
CA LEU A 198 -18.23 13.56 -15.16
C LEU A 198 -17.02 14.41 -15.58
N LEU A 199 -16.11 14.71 -14.66
CA LEU A 199 -14.86 15.43 -14.95
C LEU A 199 -13.98 14.64 -15.94
N GLY A 200 -13.85 13.35 -15.76
CA GLY A 200 -13.08 12.48 -16.65
C GLY A 200 -13.69 12.39 -18.08
N ARG A 201 -15.00 12.52 -18.21
CA ARG A 201 -15.67 12.65 -19.53
C ARG A 201 -15.34 13.99 -20.19
N ARG A 202 -15.39 15.07 -19.46
CA ARG A 202 -15.14 16.42 -19.96
C ARG A 202 -13.70 16.61 -20.47
N GLU A 203 -12.71 16.06 -19.78
CA GLU A 203 -11.31 16.13 -20.23
C GLU A 203 -11.06 15.34 -21.52
N ARG A 204 -11.70 14.18 -21.68
CA ARG A 204 -11.63 13.42 -22.93
C ARG A 204 -12.21 14.20 -24.10
N PHE A 205 -13.34 14.86 -23.88
CA PHE A 205 -13.96 15.69 -24.91
C PHE A 205 -13.05 16.86 -25.31
N ARG A 206 -12.47 17.54 -24.33
CA ARG A 206 -11.53 18.67 -24.55
C ARG A 206 -10.25 18.24 -25.27
N SER A 207 -9.70 17.06 -24.93
CA SER A 207 -8.49 16.54 -25.59
C SER A 207 -8.74 16.08 -27.03
N GLN A 208 -9.92 15.57 -27.33
CA GLN A 208 -10.32 15.20 -28.70
C GLN A 208 -10.58 16.44 -29.55
N MET A 209 -11.18 17.50 -29.01
CA MET A 209 -11.37 18.77 -29.69
C MET A 209 -10.03 19.43 -30.04
N LYS A 210 -9.08 19.44 -29.11
CA LYS A 210 -7.73 19.98 -29.40
C LYS A 210 -7.01 19.22 -30.51
N LYS A 211 -7.18 17.91 -30.61
CA LYS A 211 -6.57 17.10 -31.68
C LYS A 211 -7.19 17.35 -33.06
N ARG A 212 -8.47 17.73 -33.12
CA ARG A 212 -9.16 18.05 -34.38
C ARG A 212 -8.92 19.49 -34.85
N LEU A 213 -8.56 20.38 -33.94
CA LEU A 213 -8.26 21.79 -34.26
C LEU A 213 -6.80 22.04 -34.68
N HIS A 214 -5.93 21.03 -34.55
CA HIS A 214 -4.52 21.10 -35.00
C HIS A 214 -4.28 20.30 -36.32
N MET A 215 -5.33 19.96 -37.04
CA MET A 215 -5.34 19.65 -38.46
C MET A 215 -5.86 20.89 -39.20
#